data_ba902c21148389efbec202c4c70df336
#
_entry.id   ba902c21148389efbec202c4c70df336
#
_cell.length_a   1.000
_cell.length_b   1.000
_cell.length_c   1.000
_cell.angle_alpha   90.00
_cell.angle_beta   90.00
_cell.angle_gamma   90.00
#
_symmetry.space_group_name_H-M   'P 1'
#
loop_
_entity.id
_entity.type
_entity.pdbx_description
1 polymer ?
#
loop_
_entity_poly.entity_id
_entity_poly.type
_entity_poly.pdbx_seq_one_letter_code
_entity_poly.pdbx_strand_id
1 'polypeptide(L)'
;MLYKTGVEYGDYTMNHVLGCSHGCNYPCYAFAMKKRFGQIKSYEDWCKPALVENTLELLDVEIPKLKDSIISVQLCFTTDPFMYGENYTEVGQMSIASIKKLNEAEIKCTVLTKGILPIELAELSDKNEYGITVVSLSSEFKKKMEPGAAPVGDRIASLKALHDMGCKTWVSIEPYPTPNIQFQDLREILDKVSFTDHIVFGRMNYNKLVSEYVDFREFYNEKAKEIKAYCRERNISCYIKNRTITT
;
A
#
# COMPACT_ATOMS: atom_id res chain seq x y z
N MET A 1 -8.31 5.72 17.15
CA MET A 1 -7.78 5.93 15.81
C MET A 1 -6.45 5.22 15.61
N LEU A 2 -5.48 5.39 16.54
CA LEU A 2 -4.22 4.65 16.58
C LEU A 2 -4.38 3.32 17.28
N TYR A 3 -4.00 2.21 16.64
CA TYR A 3 -4.07 0.88 17.24
C TYR A 3 -3.00 -0.05 16.64
N LYS A 4 -2.61 -1.08 17.41
CA LYS A 4 -1.67 -2.10 16.92
C LYS A 4 -2.26 -2.82 15.71
N THR A 5 -1.42 -2.96 14.66
CA THR A 5 -1.83 -3.71 13.47
C THR A 5 -1.43 -5.18 13.58
N GLY A 6 -2.23 -6.05 12.95
CA GLY A 6 -1.88 -7.46 12.75
C GLY A 6 -1.10 -7.72 11.45
N VAL A 7 -0.75 -6.67 10.71
CA VAL A 7 0.04 -6.80 9.48
C VAL A 7 1.50 -7.04 9.84
N GLU A 8 2.08 -8.08 9.27
CA GLU A 8 3.38 -8.67 9.63
C GLU A 8 4.61 -7.75 9.50
N TYR A 9 4.48 -6.64 8.79
CA TYR A 9 5.53 -5.62 8.63
C TYR A 9 5.13 -4.24 9.19
N GLY A 10 4.08 -4.18 9.99
CA GLY A 10 3.60 -2.96 10.65
C GLY A 10 3.62 -3.06 12.17
N ASP A 11 3.64 -1.94 12.85
CA ASP A 11 3.53 -1.85 14.31
C ASP A 11 2.17 -1.27 14.72
N TYR A 12 1.94 0.01 14.48
CA TYR A 12 0.66 0.67 14.64
C TYR A 12 0.08 1.09 13.28
N THR A 13 -1.22 1.27 13.24
CA THR A 13 -1.91 1.89 12.10
C THR A 13 -2.86 2.97 12.56
N MET A 14 -3.10 3.95 11.67
CA MET A 14 -4.24 4.85 11.77
C MET A 14 -5.09 4.75 10.51
N ASN A 15 -6.40 4.79 10.66
CA ASN A 15 -7.33 4.83 9.55
C ASN A 15 -8.25 6.04 9.72
N HIS A 16 -7.87 7.16 9.11
CA HIS A 16 -8.64 8.41 9.11
C HIS A 16 -9.63 8.50 7.94
N VAL A 17 -9.69 7.44 7.13
CA VAL A 17 -10.63 7.30 6.02
C VAL A 17 -11.40 6.01 6.15
N LEU A 18 -12.70 6.04 5.91
CA LEU A 18 -13.58 4.89 5.79
C LEU A 18 -13.94 4.71 4.31
N GLY A 19 -13.76 3.50 3.76
CA GLY A 19 -13.94 3.24 2.33
C GLY A 19 -12.71 3.57 1.49
N CYS A 20 -12.77 3.23 0.19
CA CYS A 20 -11.67 3.41 -0.75
C CYS A 20 -12.19 3.57 -2.18
N SER A 21 -11.83 4.67 -2.85
CA SER A 21 -12.31 5.01 -4.19
C SER A 21 -11.67 4.19 -5.33
N HIS A 22 -10.64 3.40 -5.05
CA HIS A 22 -9.91 2.68 -6.11
C HIS A 22 -10.74 1.64 -6.84
N GLY A 23 -11.82 1.11 -6.21
CA GLY A 23 -12.74 0.18 -6.86
C GLY A 23 -12.07 -1.10 -7.37
N CYS A 24 -11.09 -1.63 -6.64
CA CYS A 24 -10.31 -2.80 -7.08
C CYS A 24 -11.20 -4.03 -7.30
N ASN A 25 -11.11 -4.65 -8.47
CA ASN A 25 -11.91 -5.82 -8.86
C ASN A 25 -11.27 -7.17 -8.49
N TYR A 26 -10.08 -7.18 -7.89
CA TYR A 26 -9.61 -8.37 -7.18
C TYR A 26 -10.14 -8.33 -5.74
N PRO A 27 -10.25 -9.49 -5.05
CA PRO A 27 -10.84 -9.51 -3.71
C PRO A 27 -10.12 -8.57 -2.76
N CYS A 28 -10.78 -7.46 -2.39
CA CYS A 28 -10.25 -6.51 -1.42
C CYS A 28 -10.47 -7.06 -0.01
N TYR A 29 -9.39 -7.39 0.69
CA TYR A 29 -9.46 -7.94 2.04
C TYR A 29 -10.11 -6.98 3.03
N ALA A 30 -9.87 -5.68 2.86
CA ALA A 30 -10.41 -4.64 3.74
C ALA A 30 -11.93 -4.53 3.61
N PHE A 31 -12.45 -4.52 2.38
CA PHE A 31 -13.89 -4.60 2.14
C PHE A 31 -14.50 -5.88 2.74
N ALA A 32 -13.89 -7.04 2.47
CA ALA A 32 -14.37 -8.32 2.99
C ALA A 32 -14.42 -8.34 4.52
N MET A 33 -13.40 -7.80 5.18
CA MET A 33 -13.34 -7.65 6.62
C MET A 33 -14.42 -6.70 7.15
N LYS A 34 -14.55 -5.51 6.59
CA LYS A 34 -15.54 -4.50 6.99
C LYS A 34 -16.96 -5.00 6.80
N LYS A 35 -17.25 -5.71 5.70
CA LYS A 35 -18.54 -6.35 5.44
C LYS A 35 -18.83 -7.44 6.45
N ARG A 36 -17.86 -8.29 6.79
CA ARG A 36 -18.01 -9.35 7.79
C ARG A 36 -18.41 -8.81 9.18
N PHE A 37 -17.86 -7.65 9.56
CA PHE A 37 -18.17 -6.98 10.83
C PHE A 37 -19.38 -6.05 10.75
N GLY A 38 -20.14 -6.05 9.64
CA GLY A 38 -21.35 -5.24 9.48
C GLY A 38 -21.10 -3.73 9.37
N GLN A 39 -19.86 -3.30 9.16
CA GLN A 39 -19.47 -1.88 9.08
C GLN A 39 -19.74 -1.27 7.70
N ILE A 40 -19.95 -2.08 6.68
CA ILE A 40 -20.30 -1.67 5.33
C ILE A 40 -21.30 -2.67 4.73
N LYS A 41 -22.27 -2.18 3.96
CA LYS A 41 -23.34 -3.03 3.40
C LYS A 41 -23.02 -3.52 2.00
N SER A 42 -22.52 -2.65 1.14
CA SER A 42 -22.28 -2.93 -0.27
C SER A 42 -20.87 -2.53 -0.71
N TYR A 43 -20.43 -3.05 -1.85
CA TYR A 43 -19.17 -2.63 -2.45
C TYR A 43 -19.26 -1.21 -3.02
N GLU A 44 -20.43 -0.80 -3.46
CA GLU A 44 -20.69 0.57 -3.92
C GLU A 44 -20.51 1.58 -2.77
N ASP A 45 -21.03 1.28 -1.57
CA ASP A 45 -20.83 2.12 -0.39
C ASP A 45 -19.36 2.16 0.01
N TRP A 46 -18.65 1.03 -0.11
CA TRP A 46 -17.21 0.96 0.13
C TRP A 46 -16.42 1.90 -0.78
N CYS A 47 -16.83 2.05 -2.03
CA CYS A 47 -16.18 2.91 -3.01
C CYS A 47 -16.50 4.42 -2.85
N LYS A 48 -17.31 4.79 -1.84
CA LYS A 48 -17.61 6.18 -1.46
C LYS A 48 -16.89 6.51 -0.16
N PRO A 49 -15.59 6.87 -0.21
CA PRO A 49 -14.81 7.13 1.01
C PRO A 49 -15.32 8.37 1.76
N ALA A 50 -15.20 8.33 3.09
CA ALA A 50 -15.49 9.43 3.98
C ALA A 50 -14.35 9.62 4.98
N LEU A 51 -14.00 10.88 5.26
CA LEU A 51 -13.05 11.23 6.31
C LEU A 51 -13.68 11.02 7.71
N VAL A 52 -12.85 10.69 8.67
CA VAL A 52 -13.19 10.77 10.09
C VAL A 52 -13.05 12.23 10.52
N GLU A 53 -14.15 12.88 10.84
CA GLU A 53 -14.25 14.34 11.03
C GLU A 53 -13.27 14.90 12.08
N ASN A 54 -13.07 14.20 13.19
CA ASN A 54 -12.24 14.64 14.32
C ASN A 54 -10.88 13.96 14.36
N THR A 55 -10.27 13.70 13.20
CA THR A 55 -9.00 12.96 13.07
C THR A 55 -7.87 13.60 13.88
N LEU A 56 -7.67 14.90 13.76
CA LEU A 56 -6.54 15.59 14.42
C LEU A 56 -6.76 15.71 15.93
N GLU A 57 -7.97 15.95 16.39
CA GLU A 57 -8.33 15.97 17.81
C GLU A 57 -8.12 14.60 18.46
N LEU A 58 -8.47 13.52 17.76
CA LEU A 58 -8.20 12.16 18.24
C LEU A 58 -6.71 11.90 18.37
N LEU A 59 -5.90 12.36 17.42
CA LEU A 59 -4.44 12.24 17.51
C LEU A 59 -3.88 13.03 18.70
N ASP A 60 -4.40 14.24 18.99
CA ASP A 60 -4.01 15.04 20.18
C ASP A 60 -4.20 14.29 21.49
N VAL A 61 -5.25 13.47 21.56
CA VAL A 61 -5.58 12.69 22.77
C VAL A 61 -4.79 11.38 22.83
N GLU A 62 -4.55 10.73 21.69
CA GLU A 62 -3.99 9.37 21.63
C GLU A 62 -2.45 9.38 21.62
N ILE A 63 -1.82 10.31 20.90
CA ILE A 63 -0.35 10.38 20.79
C ILE A 63 0.31 10.47 22.18
N PRO A 64 -0.08 11.37 23.10
CA PRO A 64 0.57 11.46 24.42
C PRO A 64 0.50 10.17 25.24
N LYS A 65 -0.53 9.34 25.00
CA LYS A 65 -0.75 8.07 25.71
C LYS A 65 0.03 6.90 25.12
N LEU A 66 0.31 6.94 23.83
CA LEU A 66 0.79 5.79 23.06
C LEU A 66 2.22 5.96 22.53
N LYS A 67 2.75 7.19 22.42
CA LYS A 67 4.02 7.49 21.74
C LYS A 67 5.18 6.59 22.15
N ASP A 68 5.32 6.31 23.44
CA ASP A 68 6.42 5.50 23.98
C ASP A 68 6.32 4.00 23.58
N SER A 69 5.15 3.57 23.09
CA SER A 69 4.91 2.20 22.63
C SER A 69 4.90 2.06 21.09
N ILE A 70 4.96 3.19 20.36
CA ILE A 70 4.88 3.22 18.90
C ILE A 70 6.27 3.30 18.29
N ILE A 71 6.62 2.35 17.44
CA ILE A 71 7.84 2.38 16.62
C ILE A 71 7.54 3.11 15.29
N SER A 72 6.40 2.79 14.68
CA SER A 72 5.95 3.40 13.43
C SER A 72 4.43 3.33 13.30
N VAL A 73 3.86 4.27 12.56
CA VAL A 73 2.44 4.27 12.19
C VAL A 73 2.31 4.11 10.67
N GLN A 74 1.66 3.01 10.25
CA GLN A 74 1.23 2.85 8.86
C GLN A 74 -0.10 3.57 8.66
N LEU A 75 -0.14 4.50 7.72
CA LEU A 75 -1.38 5.17 7.35
C LEU A 75 -2.26 4.25 6.52
N CYS A 76 -3.52 4.14 6.88
CA CYS A 76 -4.58 3.56 6.06
C CYS A 76 -4.33 2.12 5.56
N PHE A 77 -3.97 1.17 6.45
CA PHE A 77 -3.87 -0.24 6.04
C PHE A 77 -5.15 -0.82 5.42
N THR A 78 -6.31 -0.29 5.81
CA THR A 78 -7.60 -0.79 5.30
C THR A 78 -8.19 0.08 4.19
N THR A 79 -7.56 1.22 3.90
CA THR A 79 -8.03 2.17 2.88
C THR A 79 -6.83 2.72 2.10
N ASP A 80 -6.86 3.96 1.64
CA ASP A 80 -5.74 4.59 0.95
C ASP A 80 -5.59 6.05 1.40
N PRO A 81 -4.38 6.50 1.80
CA PRO A 81 -4.15 7.85 2.31
C PRO A 81 -4.06 8.93 1.20
N PHE A 82 -3.83 8.54 -0.05
CA PHE A 82 -3.68 9.44 -1.20
C PHE A 82 -4.50 8.96 -2.40
N MET A 83 -5.82 8.84 -2.19
CA MET A 83 -6.74 8.40 -3.24
C MET A 83 -6.66 9.29 -4.48
N TYR A 84 -6.70 8.65 -5.64
CA TYR A 84 -6.57 9.31 -6.93
C TYR A 84 -7.88 10.00 -7.35
N GLY A 85 -7.77 11.25 -7.81
CA GLY A 85 -8.87 12.07 -8.33
C GLY A 85 -9.09 13.35 -7.50
N GLU A 86 -9.56 14.42 -8.17
CA GLU A 86 -9.75 15.75 -7.57
C GLU A 86 -10.72 15.74 -6.37
N ASN A 87 -11.71 14.85 -6.39
CA ASN A 87 -12.68 14.71 -5.30
C ASN A 87 -12.08 14.18 -3.98
N TYR A 88 -10.82 13.76 -3.97
CA TYR A 88 -10.16 13.16 -2.80
C TYR A 88 -8.98 13.99 -2.28
N THR A 89 -8.87 15.24 -2.71
CA THR A 89 -7.82 16.18 -2.26
C THR A 89 -7.81 16.33 -0.74
N GLU A 90 -8.99 16.42 -0.13
CA GLU A 90 -9.12 16.53 1.34
C GLU A 90 -8.57 15.31 2.09
N VAL A 91 -8.68 14.10 1.50
CA VAL A 91 -8.07 12.87 2.07
C VAL A 91 -6.56 13.02 2.13
N GLY A 92 -5.94 13.47 1.03
CA GLY A 92 -4.50 13.71 0.97
C GLY A 92 -4.04 14.81 1.94
N GLN A 93 -4.76 15.90 2.04
CA GLN A 93 -4.48 16.99 2.99
C GLN A 93 -4.55 16.51 4.45
N MET A 94 -5.58 15.74 4.80
CA MET A 94 -5.71 15.14 6.13
C MET A 94 -4.57 14.14 6.41
N SER A 95 -4.14 13.37 5.41
CA SER A 95 -2.99 12.47 5.53
C SER A 95 -1.72 13.24 5.84
N ILE A 96 -1.42 14.32 5.12
CA ILE A 96 -0.24 15.17 5.36
C ILE A 96 -0.30 15.80 6.76
N ALA A 97 -1.46 16.35 7.15
CA ALA A 97 -1.65 16.95 8.47
C ALA A 97 -1.42 15.92 9.60
N SER A 98 -1.92 14.69 9.41
CA SER A 98 -1.72 13.59 10.35
C SER A 98 -0.26 13.16 10.46
N ILE A 99 0.45 13.07 9.32
CA ILE A 99 1.90 12.76 9.31
C ILE A 99 2.68 13.85 10.04
N LYS A 100 2.41 15.14 9.79
CA LYS A 100 3.05 16.24 10.48
C LYS A 100 2.90 16.12 12.00
N LYS A 101 1.67 15.90 12.47
CA LYS A 101 1.36 15.75 13.89
C LYS A 101 2.07 14.53 14.52
N LEU A 102 2.16 13.42 13.84
CA LEU A 102 2.90 12.24 14.28
C LEU A 102 4.42 12.51 14.33
N ASN A 103 4.95 13.19 13.31
CA ASN A 103 6.37 13.55 13.25
C ASN A 103 6.77 14.57 14.32
N GLU A 104 5.90 15.51 14.72
CA GLU A 104 6.08 16.41 15.86
C GLU A 104 6.27 15.64 17.19
N ALA A 105 5.68 14.45 17.29
CA ALA A 105 5.86 13.53 18.40
C ALA A 105 7.01 12.51 18.18
N GLU A 106 7.85 12.75 17.17
CA GLU A 106 8.98 11.88 16.76
C GLU A 106 8.56 10.47 16.28
N ILE A 107 7.28 10.27 15.95
CA ILE A 107 6.75 9.00 15.45
C ILE A 107 6.96 8.93 13.93
N LYS A 108 7.66 7.89 13.48
CA LYS A 108 7.84 7.54 12.08
C LYS A 108 6.52 7.15 11.43
N CYS A 109 6.28 7.64 10.21
CA CYS A 109 5.13 7.24 9.39
C CYS A 109 5.55 6.38 8.20
N THR A 110 4.72 5.39 7.89
CA THR A 110 4.83 4.58 6.67
C THR A 110 3.57 4.76 5.84
N VAL A 111 3.74 4.99 4.56
CA VAL A 111 2.65 5.24 3.60
C VAL A 111 2.68 4.20 2.50
N LEU A 112 1.52 3.73 2.09
CA LEU A 112 1.32 2.93 0.87
C LEU A 112 0.09 3.42 0.13
N THR A 113 0.23 3.71 -1.16
CA THR A 113 -0.90 4.19 -1.97
C THR A 113 -0.95 3.55 -3.37
N LYS A 114 -2.13 3.55 -3.96
CA LYS A 114 -2.38 3.37 -5.40
C LYS A 114 -2.75 4.70 -6.09
N GLY A 115 -2.63 5.81 -5.37
CA GLY A 115 -2.75 7.17 -5.89
C GLY A 115 -1.40 7.76 -6.27
N ILE A 116 -1.30 9.08 -6.17
CA ILE A 116 -0.08 9.87 -6.43
C ILE A 116 0.45 10.37 -5.09
N LEU A 117 1.73 10.15 -4.84
CA LEU A 117 2.40 10.70 -3.67
C LEU A 117 2.69 12.19 -3.89
N PRO A 118 2.19 13.10 -3.02
CA PRO A 118 2.49 14.52 -3.11
C PRO A 118 3.97 14.80 -2.85
N ILE A 119 4.54 15.75 -3.59
CA ILE A 119 5.96 16.11 -3.47
C ILE A 119 6.28 16.74 -2.10
N GLU A 120 5.30 17.36 -1.47
CA GLU A 120 5.40 17.97 -0.14
C GLU A 120 5.76 16.96 0.97
N LEU A 121 5.60 15.67 0.72
CA LEU A 121 6.03 14.62 1.63
C LEU A 121 7.55 14.63 1.88
N ALA A 122 8.33 15.13 0.92
CA ALA A 122 9.77 15.27 1.05
C ALA A 122 10.21 16.33 2.08
N GLU A 123 9.30 17.25 2.43
CA GLU A 123 9.56 18.28 3.45
C GLU A 123 9.31 17.78 4.90
N LEU A 124 8.79 16.53 5.03
CA LEU A 124 8.47 15.93 6.32
C LEU A 124 9.70 15.18 6.88
N SER A 125 9.50 14.43 7.98
CA SER A 125 10.61 13.70 8.62
C SER A 125 11.31 12.73 7.65
N ASP A 126 12.63 12.74 7.62
CA ASP A 126 13.51 11.82 6.88
C ASP A 126 13.43 10.37 7.36
N LYS A 127 12.78 10.16 8.53
CA LYS A 127 12.50 8.82 9.06
C LYS A 127 11.30 8.16 8.38
N ASN A 128 10.42 8.95 7.72
CA ASN A 128 9.23 8.42 7.04
C ASN A 128 9.60 7.53 5.85
N GLU A 129 8.69 6.62 5.52
CA GLU A 129 8.82 5.73 4.37
C GLU A 129 7.58 5.84 3.47
N TYR A 130 7.82 6.10 2.20
CA TYR A 130 6.77 6.31 1.22
C TYR A 130 6.74 5.20 0.18
N GLY A 131 5.58 4.63 -0.06
CA GLY A 131 5.43 3.49 -0.93
C GLY A 131 4.25 3.57 -1.88
N ILE A 132 4.37 2.83 -2.97
CA ILE A 132 3.30 2.63 -3.94
C ILE A 132 3.05 1.14 -4.17
N THR A 133 1.83 0.82 -4.60
CA THR A 133 1.51 -0.53 -5.08
C THR A 133 1.68 -0.61 -6.59
N VAL A 134 2.48 -1.56 -7.07
CA VAL A 134 2.67 -1.87 -8.50
C VAL A 134 2.55 -3.37 -8.71
N VAL A 135 1.41 -3.85 -9.20
CA VAL A 135 1.16 -5.28 -9.44
C VAL A 135 1.24 -5.69 -10.89
N SER A 136 1.14 -4.73 -11.81
CA SER A 136 1.29 -4.90 -13.25
C SER A 136 1.63 -3.56 -13.90
N LEU A 137 2.37 -3.58 -15.00
CA LEU A 137 2.63 -2.40 -15.85
C LEU A 137 1.56 -2.21 -16.93
N SER A 138 0.66 -3.17 -17.10
CA SER A 138 -0.41 -3.15 -18.11
C SER A 138 -1.49 -2.11 -17.77
N SER A 139 -1.70 -1.16 -18.67
CA SER A 139 -2.80 -0.19 -18.57
C SER A 139 -4.18 -0.87 -18.67
N GLU A 140 -4.29 -1.97 -19.41
CA GLU A 140 -5.50 -2.77 -19.52
C GLU A 140 -5.81 -3.47 -18.20
N PHE A 141 -4.80 -4.11 -17.58
CA PHE A 141 -4.94 -4.69 -16.24
C PHE A 141 -5.38 -3.63 -15.22
N LYS A 142 -4.75 -2.44 -15.23
CA LYS A 142 -5.13 -1.32 -14.34
C LYS A 142 -6.58 -0.92 -14.55
N LYS A 143 -7.03 -0.71 -15.78
CA LYS A 143 -8.43 -0.36 -16.11
C LYS A 143 -9.42 -1.40 -15.61
N LYS A 144 -9.08 -2.69 -15.74
CA LYS A 144 -9.94 -3.81 -15.33
C LYS A 144 -9.92 -4.06 -13.83
N MET A 145 -8.73 -4.05 -13.21
CA MET A 145 -8.54 -4.53 -11.84
C MET A 145 -8.41 -3.41 -10.79
N GLU A 146 -8.01 -2.21 -11.21
CA GLU A 146 -7.81 -1.03 -10.33
C GLU A 146 -8.39 0.24 -10.99
N PRO A 147 -9.69 0.27 -11.35
CA PRO A 147 -10.26 1.32 -12.21
C PRO A 147 -10.07 2.74 -11.66
N GLY A 148 -10.28 2.94 -10.36
CA GLY A 148 -10.15 4.24 -9.67
C GLY A 148 -8.75 4.59 -9.18
N ALA A 149 -7.75 3.73 -9.40
CA ALA A 149 -6.37 4.03 -9.00
C ALA A 149 -5.65 4.91 -10.03
N ALA A 150 -4.56 5.57 -9.65
CA ALA A 150 -3.72 6.35 -10.56
C ALA A 150 -3.09 5.47 -11.66
N PRO A 151 -2.75 6.04 -12.83
CA PRO A 151 -1.93 5.35 -13.82
C PRO A 151 -0.63 4.85 -13.19
N VAL A 152 -0.19 3.64 -13.56
CA VAL A 152 0.99 3.02 -12.93
C VAL A 152 2.25 3.83 -13.16
N GLY A 153 2.41 4.41 -14.36
CA GLY A 153 3.54 5.29 -14.69
C GLY A 153 3.61 6.51 -13.77
N ASP A 154 2.46 7.12 -13.46
CA ASP A 154 2.39 8.30 -12.60
C ASP A 154 2.71 7.95 -11.13
N ARG A 155 2.26 6.77 -10.65
CA ARG A 155 2.65 6.26 -9.32
C ARG A 155 4.16 6.12 -9.22
N ILE A 156 4.79 5.46 -10.22
CA ILE A 156 6.25 5.24 -10.25
C ILE A 156 6.97 6.58 -10.33
N ALA A 157 6.51 7.52 -11.16
CA ALA A 157 7.12 8.84 -11.30
C ALA A 157 7.05 9.64 -9.99
N SER A 158 5.91 9.63 -9.27
CA SER A 158 5.77 10.32 -7.99
C SER A 158 6.68 9.73 -6.90
N LEU A 159 6.79 8.40 -6.83
CA LEU A 159 7.70 7.74 -5.90
C LEU A 159 9.17 8.05 -6.23
N LYS A 160 9.51 8.03 -7.53
CA LYS A 160 10.89 8.36 -7.96
C LYS A 160 11.25 9.81 -7.62
N ALA A 161 10.33 10.75 -7.78
CA ALA A 161 10.56 12.14 -7.38
C ALA A 161 10.90 12.27 -5.89
N LEU A 162 10.19 11.56 -5.02
CA LEU A 162 10.50 11.51 -3.58
C LEU A 162 11.86 10.84 -3.31
N HIS A 163 12.16 9.75 -4.00
CA HIS A 163 13.46 9.06 -3.89
C HIS A 163 14.63 10.00 -4.28
N ASP A 164 14.49 10.71 -5.39
CA ASP A 164 15.50 11.64 -5.88
C ASP A 164 15.72 12.85 -4.92
N MET A 165 14.74 13.14 -4.06
CA MET A 165 14.85 14.10 -2.95
C MET A 165 15.40 13.50 -1.65
N GLY A 166 15.80 12.23 -1.65
CA GLY A 166 16.41 11.54 -0.51
C GLY A 166 15.43 10.88 0.45
N CYS A 167 14.14 10.79 0.11
CA CYS A 167 13.18 10.06 0.92
C CYS A 167 13.42 8.56 0.85
N LYS A 168 13.12 7.85 1.94
CA LYS A 168 13.06 6.38 1.95
C LYS A 168 11.83 5.89 1.20
N THR A 169 12.04 5.02 0.23
CA THR A 169 11.00 4.60 -0.71
C THR A 169 10.83 3.09 -0.75
N TRP A 170 9.61 2.64 -1.00
CA TRP A 170 9.33 1.22 -1.12
C TRP A 170 8.20 0.90 -2.11
N VAL A 171 8.18 -0.33 -2.60
CA VAL A 171 7.14 -0.80 -3.53
C VAL A 171 6.51 -2.09 -3.01
N SER A 172 5.18 -2.11 -3.00
CA SER A 172 4.41 -3.33 -2.77
C SER A 172 4.03 -3.95 -4.12
N ILE A 173 4.55 -5.12 -4.41
CA ILE A 173 4.17 -5.96 -5.55
C ILE A 173 3.18 -7.02 -5.01
N GLU A 174 2.07 -6.53 -4.46
CA GLU A 174 0.98 -7.33 -3.91
C GLU A 174 -0.36 -6.63 -4.16
N PRO A 175 -1.37 -7.39 -4.61
CA PRO A 175 -1.41 -8.84 -4.85
C PRO A 175 -0.90 -9.25 -6.25
N TYR A 176 0.23 -9.96 -6.34
CA TYR A 176 0.80 -10.37 -7.64
C TYR A 176 -0.07 -11.46 -8.29
N PRO A 177 -0.53 -11.28 -9.55
CA PRO A 177 -1.41 -12.22 -10.23
C PRO A 177 -0.67 -13.43 -10.80
N THR A 178 -1.37 -14.55 -10.94
CA THR A 178 -0.92 -15.70 -11.71
C THR A 178 -1.10 -15.46 -13.23
N PRO A 179 -0.36 -16.17 -14.11
CA PRO A 179 -0.39 -15.96 -15.57
C PRO A 179 -1.76 -16.08 -16.23
N ASN A 180 -2.68 -16.90 -15.70
CA ASN A 180 -4.05 -17.00 -16.18
C ASN A 180 -4.93 -15.78 -15.88
N ILE A 181 -4.49 -14.90 -14.96
CA ILE A 181 -5.13 -13.62 -14.64
C ILE A 181 -4.45 -12.50 -15.43
N GLN A 182 -3.12 -12.48 -15.40
CA GLN A 182 -2.28 -11.51 -16.12
C GLN A 182 -0.95 -12.17 -16.48
N PHE A 183 -0.73 -12.40 -17.76
CA PHE A 183 0.57 -12.81 -18.26
C PHE A 183 1.50 -11.61 -18.30
N GLN A 184 2.62 -11.68 -17.58
CA GLN A 184 3.60 -10.58 -17.47
C GLN A 184 4.96 -11.09 -16.98
N ASP A 185 6.00 -10.36 -17.33
CA ASP A 185 7.34 -10.57 -16.79
C ASP A 185 7.53 -9.76 -15.50
N LEU A 186 7.84 -10.46 -14.40
CA LEU A 186 8.13 -9.81 -13.12
C LEU A 186 9.38 -8.92 -13.21
N ARG A 187 10.35 -9.33 -14.03
CA ARG A 187 11.60 -8.59 -14.21
C ARG A 187 11.37 -7.17 -14.74
N GLU A 188 10.42 -7.00 -15.66
CA GLU A 188 10.07 -5.67 -16.17
C GLU A 188 9.54 -4.74 -15.07
N ILE A 189 8.74 -5.27 -14.13
CA ILE A 189 8.27 -4.50 -12.98
C ILE A 189 9.47 -4.12 -12.08
N LEU A 190 10.31 -5.11 -11.75
CA LEU A 190 11.48 -4.90 -10.89
C LEU A 190 12.43 -3.86 -11.48
N ASP A 191 12.70 -3.90 -12.77
CA ASP A 191 13.58 -2.94 -13.45
C ASP A 191 13.00 -1.51 -13.43
N LYS A 192 11.67 -1.36 -13.51
CA LYS A 192 10.99 -0.05 -13.40
C LYS A 192 11.07 0.56 -12.01
N VAL A 193 11.19 -0.27 -10.97
CA VAL A 193 11.21 0.19 -9.57
C VAL A 193 12.56 -0.05 -8.88
N SER A 194 13.61 -0.32 -9.64
CA SER A 194 14.95 -0.67 -9.15
C SER A 194 15.66 0.44 -8.35
N PHE A 195 15.11 1.66 -8.36
CA PHE A 195 15.61 2.79 -7.58
C PHE A 195 15.17 2.75 -6.10
N THR A 196 14.20 1.92 -5.73
CA THR A 196 13.61 1.92 -4.39
C THR A 196 14.50 1.21 -3.35
N ASP A 197 14.34 1.58 -2.08
CA ASP A 197 15.13 1.02 -0.97
C ASP A 197 14.59 -0.35 -0.53
N HIS A 198 13.29 -0.60 -0.73
CA HIS A 198 12.64 -1.80 -0.24
C HIS A 198 11.52 -2.29 -1.16
N ILE A 199 11.37 -3.60 -1.29
CA ILE A 199 10.31 -4.27 -2.03
C ILE A 199 9.58 -5.26 -1.15
N VAL A 200 8.25 -5.17 -1.10
CA VAL A 200 7.36 -6.16 -0.50
C VAL A 200 6.71 -6.97 -1.61
N PHE A 201 6.78 -8.29 -1.53
CA PHE A 201 6.14 -9.18 -2.51
C PHE A 201 5.13 -10.11 -1.85
N GLY A 202 3.95 -10.21 -2.47
CA GLY A 202 2.91 -11.09 -1.97
C GLY A 202 2.00 -11.65 -3.07
N ARG A 203 1.56 -12.89 -2.88
CA ARG A 203 0.63 -13.56 -3.80
C ARG A 203 -0.74 -12.90 -3.78
N MET A 204 -1.50 -13.08 -4.85
CA MET A 204 -2.92 -12.73 -4.89
C MET A 204 -3.72 -13.74 -4.06
N ASN A 205 -4.24 -13.29 -2.93
CA ASN A 205 -5.07 -14.09 -2.04
C ASN A 205 -6.56 -13.93 -2.37
N TYR A 206 -7.38 -14.88 -1.90
CA TYR A 206 -8.84 -14.86 -1.99
C TYR A 206 -9.42 -14.82 -3.41
N ASN A 207 -8.62 -15.08 -4.45
CA ASN A 207 -9.06 -15.13 -5.84
C ASN A 207 -9.10 -16.58 -6.31
N LYS A 208 -10.29 -17.04 -6.74
CA LYS A 208 -10.51 -18.42 -7.19
C LYS A 208 -9.63 -18.77 -8.40
N LEU A 209 -9.44 -17.82 -9.35
CA LEU A 209 -8.62 -18.02 -10.53
C LEU A 209 -7.16 -18.35 -10.19
N VAL A 210 -6.63 -17.85 -9.06
CA VAL A 210 -5.28 -18.23 -8.60
C VAL A 210 -5.21 -19.70 -8.29
N SER A 211 -6.21 -20.26 -7.60
CA SER A 211 -6.23 -21.69 -7.24
C SER A 211 -6.53 -22.60 -8.44
N GLU A 212 -7.06 -22.07 -9.53
CA GLU A 212 -7.30 -22.77 -10.79
C GLU A 212 -6.05 -22.83 -11.68
N TYR A 213 -5.03 -22.00 -11.40
CA TYR A 213 -3.76 -22.07 -12.11
C TYR A 213 -2.97 -23.30 -11.64
N VAL A 214 -2.64 -24.18 -12.59
CA VAL A 214 -1.85 -25.38 -12.30
C VAL A 214 -0.51 -24.95 -11.72
N ASP A 215 -0.10 -25.61 -10.64
CA ASP A 215 1.19 -25.35 -9.96
C ASP A 215 1.36 -23.90 -9.42
N PHE A 216 0.24 -23.22 -9.08
CA PHE A 216 0.31 -21.85 -8.55
C PHE A 216 1.26 -21.69 -7.35
N ARG A 217 1.44 -22.76 -6.56
CA ARG A 217 2.35 -22.77 -5.42
C ARG A 217 3.81 -22.70 -5.87
N GLU A 218 4.18 -23.52 -6.86
CA GLU A 218 5.53 -23.50 -7.44
C GLU A 218 5.80 -22.17 -8.14
N PHE A 219 4.81 -21.65 -8.89
CA PHE A 219 4.89 -20.33 -9.51
C PHE A 219 5.27 -19.24 -8.49
N TYR A 220 4.59 -19.15 -7.34
CA TYR A 220 4.92 -18.14 -6.33
C TYR A 220 6.26 -18.42 -5.62
N ASN A 221 6.64 -19.68 -5.45
CA ASN A 221 7.94 -20.04 -4.90
C ASN A 221 9.08 -19.59 -5.83
N GLU A 222 8.92 -19.79 -7.14
CA GLU A 222 9.88 -19.32 -8.16
C GLU A 222 9.95 -17.79 -8.20
N LYS A 223 8.80 -17.11 -8.22
CA LYS A 223 8.78 -15.64 -8.21
C LYS A 223 9.40 -15.06 -6.94
N ALA A 224 9.21 -15.70 -5.79
CA ALA A 224 9.89 -15.29 -4.56
C ALA A 224 11.41 -15.48 -4.61
N LYS A 225 11.90 -16.55 -5.25
CA LYS A 225 13.34 -16.75 -5.50
C LYS A 225 13.90 -15.69 -6.44
N GLU A 226 13.19 -15.39 -7.54
CA GLU A 226 13.54 -14.38 -8.54
C GLU A 226 13.72 -12.99 -7.88
N ILE A 227 12.74 -12.54 -7.09
CA ILE A 227 12.81 -11.26 -6.37
C ILE A 227 13.99 -11.22 -5.40
N LYS A 228 14.17 -12.28 -4.60
CA LYS A 228 15.30 -12.34 -3.65
C LYS A 228 16.65 -12.23 -4.34
N ALA A 229 16.81 -12.88 -5.50
CA ALA A 229 18.03 -12.81 -6.29
C ALA A 229 18.24 -11.38 -6.85
N TYR A 230 17.19 -10.82 -7.47
CA TYR A 230 17.20 -9.47 -8.01
C TYR A 230 17.56 -8.41 -6.97
N CYS A 231 16.90 -8.45 -5.82
CA CYS A 231 17.13 -7.49 -4.74
C CYS A 231 18.57 -7.61 -4.17
N ARG A 232 19.06 -8.84 -4.02
CA ARG A 232 20.44 -9.07 -3.56
C ARG A 232 21.47 -8.48 -4.50
N GLU A 233 21.33 -8.66 -5.82
CA GLU A 233 22.22 -8.13 -6.84
C GLU A 233 22.29 -6.60 -6.81
N ARG A 234 21.22 -5.93 -6.38
CA ARG A 234 21.08 -4.46 -6.39
C ARG A 234 21.13 -3.80 -5.02
N ASN A 235 21.38 -4.59 -3.98
CA ASN A 235 21.38 -4.11 -2.59
C ASN A 235 20.03 -3.46 -2.18
N ILE A 236 18.92 -3.99 -2.71
CA ILE A 236 17.56 -3.57 -2.35
C ILE A 236 17.07 -4.50 -1.22
N SER A 237 16.52 -3.94 -0.16
CA SER A 237 15.86 -4.75 0.88
C SER A 237 14.59 -5.40 0.34
N CYS A 238 14.30 -6.65 0.70
CA CYS A 238 13.05 -7.26 0.29
C CYS A 238 12.38 -8.08 1.40
N TYR A 239 11.04 -8.06 1.39
CA TYR A 239 10.20 -8.85 2.27
C TYR A 239 9.21 -9.68 1.45
N ILE A 240 9.21 -10.99 1.66
CA ILE A 240 8.22 -11.90 1.05
C ILE A 240 7.13 -12.16 2.10
N LYS A 241 5.91 -11.77 1.79
CA LYS A 241 4.78 -11.93 2.72
C LYS A 241 4.52 -13.39 3.08
N ASN A 242 4.10 -13.57 4.32
CA ASN A 242 3.71 -14.89 4.83
C ASN A 242 2.69 -15.57 3.91
N ARG A 243 2.78 -16.89 3.77
CA ARG A 243 1.96 -17.72 2.89
C ARG A 243 2.14 -17.45 1.38
N THR A 244 3.07 -16.58 0.96
CA THR A 244 3.44 -16.47 -0.45
C THR A 244 4.23 -17.67 -0.89
N ILE A 245 5.23 -18.06 -0.10
CA ILE A 245 5.95 -19.33 -0.26
C ILE A 245 5.16 -20.43 0.44
N THR A 246 5.01 -21.56 -0.23
CA THR A 246 4.40 -22.77 0.32
C THR A 246 5.43 -23.89 0.29
N THR A 247 5.65 -24.50 1.42
CA THR A 247 6.41 -25.75 1.59
C THR A 247 5.56 -26.96 1.23
#